data_e096ccd056cb55996ff444bcc8f3504b
#
_entry.id   e096ccd056cb55996ff444bcc8f3504b
#
_cell.length_a   1.000
_cell.length_b   1.000
_cell.length_c   1.000
_cell.angle_alpha   90.00
_cell.angle_beta   90.00
_cell.angle_gamma   90.00
#
_symmetry.space_group_name_H-M   'P 1'
#
loop_
_entity.id
_entity.type
_entity.pdbx_description
1 polymer ?
#
loop_
_entity_poly.entity_id
_entity_poly.type
_entity_poly.pdbx_seq_one_letter_code
_entity_poly.pdbx_strand_id
1 'polypeptide(L)'
;MKKSIRLVVVGTGYFSQFHYDAWKRLNVNLVGICSLNENEASKYSKQFQNCEVFSDFETMIKTTKPELVDIIVPPLNHLKFIKIAARNKVDIICQKPFTTSIKEAKEAISFTKRKKVKIAVHENFRFQPWYIKIDEILKTSLLGDLYQVSFRMRPGDGQGEKAYLERQPYFQKMERFLIHETAIHLIDVFRFLFGDIKSVFANLSKLNTNINGEDAGIVFFEFKNGIRGLFDGNRLSDHIAIDRR
;
A
#
# COMPACT_ATOMS: atom_id res chain seq x y z
N MET A 1 6.77 -22.60 -23.68
CA MET A 1 5.96 -22.08 -22.55
C MET A 1 6.84 -21.14 -21.73
N LYS A 2 6.38 -19.92 -21.43
CA LYS A 2 7.10 -19.05 -20.46
C LYS A 2 7.11 -19.78 -19.12
N LYS A 3 8.27 -19.94 -18.50
CA LYS A 3 8.43 -20.50 -17.16
C LYS A 3 7.62 -19.63 -16.18
N SER A 4 6.65 -20.20 -15.46
CA SER A 4 5.90 -19.49 -14.44
C SER A 4 6.82 -19.12 -13.28
N ILE A 5 6.79 -17.85 -12.85
CA ILE A 5 7.59 -17.35 -11.73
C ILE A 5 7.15 -18.05 -10.44
N ARG A 6 8.12 -18.55 -9.68
CA ARG A 6 7.88 -19.14 -8.34
C ARG A 6 7.68 -18.00 -7.35
N LEU A 7 6.46 -17.86 -6.87
CA LEU A 7 6.05 -16.82 -5.93
C LEU A 7 5.86 -17.40 -4.53
N VAL A 8 6.23 -16.64 -3.50
CA VAL A 8 5.79 -16.87 -2.12
C VAL A 8 5.15 -15.61 -1.56
N VAL A 9 4.25 -15.79 -0.59
CA VAL A 9 3.56 -14.69 0.09
C VAL A 9 3.84 -14.76 1.59
N VAL A 10 4.06 -13.60 2.21
CA VAL A 10 4.10 -13.49 3.67
C VAL A 10 3.01 -12.54 4.16
N GLY A 11 2.10 -13.07 4.97
CA GLY A 11 0.96 -12.37 5.55
C GLY A 11 -0.40 -12.91 5.08
N THR A 12 -1.32 -13.02 6.04
CA THR A 12 -2.73 -13.44 5.84
C THR A 12 -3.70 -12.49 6.53
N GLY A 13 -3.31 -11.20 6.69
CA GLY A 13 -4.17 -10.17 7.25
C GLY A 13 -5.30 -9.76 6.29
N TYR A 14 -6.18 -8.87 6.75
CA TYR A 14 -7.37 -8.46 6.01
C TYR A 14 -7.10 -8.13 4.53
N PHE A 15 -6.03 -7.39 4.24
CA PHE A 15 -5.77 -6.93 2.88
C PHE A 15 -5.21 -8.03 1.96
N SER A 16 -4.65 -9.10 2.53
CA SER A 16 -4.04 -10.19 1.76
C SER A 16 -5.01 -10.92 0.84
N GLN A 17 -6.32 -10.95 1.19
CA GLN A 17 -7.35 -11.60 0.37
C GLN A 17 -7.37 -11.07 -1.08
N PHE A 18 -7.16 -9.77 -1.28
CA PHE A 18 -7.13 -9.15 -2.61
C PHE A 18 -5.90 -9.56 -3.42
N HIS A 19 -4.76 -9.80 -2.73
CA HIS A 19 -3.55 -10.30 -3.35
C HIS A 19 -3.69 -11.76 -3.77
N TYR A 20 -4.20 -12.62 -2.87
CA TYR A 20 -4.42 -14.04 -3.20
C TYR A 20 -5.39 -14.20 -4.35
N ASP A 21 -6.50 -13.44 -4.39
CA ASP A 21 -7.43 -13.43 -5.50
C ASP A 21 -6.77 -12.97 -6.81
N ALA A 22 -5.97 -11.92 -6.77
CA ALA A 22 -5.23 -11.44 -7.94
C ALA A 22 -4.21 -12.48 -8.43
N TRP A 23 -3.43 -13.11 -7.53
CA TRP A 23 -2.47 -14.14 -7.90
C TRP A 23 -3.14 -15.37 -8.50
N LYS A 24 -4.32 -15.76 -7.98
CA LYS A 24 -5.13 -16.84 -8.53
C LYS A 24 -5.61 -16.50 -9.95
N ARG A 25 -6.14 -15.29 -10.18
CA ARG A 25 -6.57 -14.84 -11.52
C ARG A 25 -5.44 -14.77 -12.52
N LEU A 26 -4.24 -14.41 -12.07
CA LEU A 26 -3.03 -14.36 -12.90
C LEU A 26 -2.41 -15.74 -13.14
N ASN A 27 -2.93 -16.79 -12.53
CA ASN A 27 -2.46 -18.17 -12.64
C ASN A 27 -0.95 -18.29 -12.38
N VAL A 28 -0.45 -17.63 -11.32
CA VAL A 28 0.96 -17.69 -10.92
C VAL A 28 1.27 -18.99 -10.17
N ASN A 29 2.53 -19.38 -10.17
CA ASN A 29 3.02 -20.52 -9.40
C ASN A 29 3.30 -20.09 -7.95
N LEU A 30 2.27 -20.00 -7.12
CA LEU A 30 2.39 -19.71 -5.68
C LEU A 30 2.82 -21.00 -4.97
N VAL A 31 4.06 -21.03 -4.45
CA VAL A 31 4.69 -22.25 -3.88
C VAL A 31 4.78 -22.24 -2.36
N GLY A 32 4.49 -21.13 -1.70
CA GLY A 32 4.53 -21.05 -0.23
C GLY A 32 3.84 -19.83 0.34
N ILE A 33 3.22 -20.00 1.49
CA ILE A 33 2.59 -18.95 2.29
C ILE A 33 3.17 -18.99 3.70
N CYS A 34 3.68 -17.86 4.18
CA CYS A 34 4.16 -17.72 5.55
C CYS A 34 3.20 -16.83 6.37
N SER A 35 2.73 -17.35 7.50
CA SER A 35 1.84 -16.62 8.42
C SER A 35 2.00 -17.13 9.84
N LEU A 36 1.76 -16.23 10.82
CA LEU A 36 1.59 -16.61 12.22
C LEU A 36 0.24 -17.32 12.45
N ASN A 37 -0.73 -17.14 11.56
CA ASN A 37 -2.01 -17.83 11.59
C ASN A 37 -2.01 -18.94 10.52
N GLU A 38 -1.62 -20.13 10.91
CA GLU A 38 -1.53 -21.29 10.02
C GLU A 38 -2.90 -21.71 9.45
N ASN A 39 -3.98 -21.52 10.20
CA ASN A 39 -5.34 -21.84 9.73
C ASN A 39 -5.74 -20.95 8.55
N GLU A 40 -5.47 -19.64 8.63
CA GLU A 40 -5.74 -18.72 7.52
C GLU A 40 -4.81 -19.01 6.33
N ALA A 41 -3.54 -19.28 6.56
CA ALA A 41 -2.61 -19.67 5.51
C ALA A 41 -3.06 -20.94 4.78
N SER A 42 -3.55 -21.93 5.52
CA SER A 42 -4.09 -23.18 4.97
C SER A 42 -5.34 -22.99 4.11
N LYS A 43 -6.20 -22.03 4.45
CA LYS A 43 -7.37 -21.68 3.62
C LYS A 43 -6.94 -21.12 2.25
N TYR A 44 -5.91 -20.27 2.23
CA TYR A 44 -5.38 -19.74 0.97
C TYR A 44 -4.58 -20.76 0.19
N SER A 45 -3.71 -21.57 0.85
CA SER A 45 -2.86 -22.54 0.17
C SER A 45 -3.67 -23.57 -0.63
N LYS A 46 -4.82 -24.01 -0.12
CA LYS A 46 -5.75 -24.94 -0.81
C LYS A 46 -6.28 -24.41 -2.15
N GLN A 47 -6.14 -23.11 -2.41
CA GLN A 47 -6.57 -22.51 -3.68
C GLN A 47 -5.51 -22.59 -4.78
N PHE A 48 -4.29 -23.04 -4.45
CA PHE A 48 -3.15 -23.13 -5.35
C PHE A 48 -2.57 -24.55 -5.34
N GLN A 49 -2.05 -24.99 -6.48
CA GLN A 49 -1.41 -26.29 -6.57
C GLN A 49 -0.02 -26.27 -5.90
N ASN A 50 0.28 -27.28 -5.08
CA ASN A 50 1.59 -27.46 -4.43
C ASN A 50 2.06 -26.25 -3.61
N CYS A 51 1.14 -25.53 -2.98
CA CYS A 51 1.46 -24.41 -2.12
C CYS A 51 1.55 -24.87 -0.66
N GLU A 52 2.75 -24.79 -0.08
CA GLU A 52 3.03 -25.19 1.30
C GLU A 52 2.80 -24.02 2.28
N VAL A 53 2.50 -24.37 3.54
CA VAL A 53 2.31 -23.40 4.63
C VAL A 53 3.51 -23.41 5.55
N PHE A 54 3.96 -22.22 5.96
CA PHE A 54 5.12 -22.00 6.82
C PHE A 54 4.79 -21.02 7.95
N SER A 55 5.35 -21.25 9.13
CA SER A 55 5.35 -20.30 10.25
C SER A 55 6.64 -19.46 10.30
N ASP A 56 7.70 -19.90 9.63
CA ASP A 56 8.98 -19.18 9.53
C ASP A 56 9.31 -18.79 8.08
N PHE A 57 9.55 -17.50 7.88
CA PHE A 57 9.79 -16.93 6.56
C PHE A 57 11.13 -17.37 5.95
N GLU A 58 12.16 -17.48 6.77
CA GLU A 58 13.48 -17.86 6.27
C GLU A 58 13.52 -19.31 5.84
N THR A 59 12.86 -20.19 6.59
CA THR A 59 12.62 -21.58 6.22
C THR A 59 11.85 -21.69 4.91
N MET A 60 10.77 -20.94 4.75
CA MET A 60 10.01 -20.91 3.49
C MET A 60 10.88 -20.54 2.30
N ILE A 61 11.68 -19.48 2.40
CA ILE A 61 12.57 -19.05 1.31
C ILE A 61 13.59 -20.15 0.96
N LYS A 62 14.20 -20.79 1.96
CA LYS A 62 15.21 -21.85 1.76
C LYS A 62 14.60 -23.11 1.12
N THR A 63 13.41 -23.51 1.57
CA THR A 63 12.71 -24.71 1.08
C THR A 63 12.17 -24.52 -0.33
N THR A 64 11.44 -23.42 -0.55
CA THR A 64 10.72 -23.22 -1.82
C THR A 64 11.58 -22.59 -2.90
N LYS A 65 12.72 -21.95 -2.57
CA LYS A 65 13.62 -21.25 -3.51
C LYS A 65 12.85 -20.37 -4.49
N PRO A 66 12.09 -19.37 -4.02
CA PRO A 66 11.26 -18.56 -4.87
C PRO A 66 12.09 -17.54 -5.67
N GLU A 67 11.49 -17.03 -6.76
CA GLU A 67 12.04 -15.92 -7.56
C GLU A 67 11.47 -14.57 -7.10
N LEU A 68 10.28 -14.58 -6.51
CA LEU A 68 9.53 -13.38 -6.07
C LEU A 68 8.86 -13.63 -4.72
N VAL A 69 8.84 -12.60 -3.87
CA VAL A 69 8.05 -12.58 -2.65
C VAL A 69 7.09 -11.40 -2.64
N ASP A 70 5.86 -11.65 -2.21
CA ASP A 70 4.86 -10.62 -1.93
C ASP A 70 4.72 -10.44 -0.41
N ILE A 71 5.09 -9.27 0.09
CA ILE A 71 5.11 -8.94 1.53
C ILE A 71 3.85 -8.16 1.89
N ILE A 72 2.93 -8.81 2.63
CA ILE A 72 1.61 -8.27 2.99
C ILE A 72 1.42 -8.33 4.51
N VAL A 73 2.34 -7.73 5.24
CA VAL A 73 2.33 -7.66 6.71
C VAL A 73 2.22 -6.20 7.15
N PRO A 74 1.98 -5.90 8.44
CA PRO A 74 2.05 -4.52 8.93
C PRO A 74 3.41 -3.85 8.68
N PRO A 75 3.44 -2.55 8.40
CA PRO A 75 4.64 -1.81 7.95
C PRO A 75 5.87 -1.94 8.87
N LEU A 76 5.64 -2.10 10.18
CA LEU A 76 6.70 -2.33 11.18
C LEU A 76 7.59 -3.55 10.86
N ASN A 77 7.07 -4.51 10.10
CA ASN A 77 7.78 -5.74 9.77
C ASN A 77 8.39 -5.72 8.36
N HIS A 78 8.07 -4.75 7.52
CA HIS A 78 8.51 -4.73 6.12
C HIS A 78 10.02 -4.82 5.98
N LEU A 79 10.78 -3.97 6.68
CA LEU A 79 12.24 -3.93 6.57
C LEU A 79 12.88 -5.27 6.93
N LYS A 80 12.35 -5.99 7.94
CA LYS A 80 12.83 -7.32 8.32
C LYS A 80 12.71 -8.31 7.16
N PHE A 81 11.51 -8.42 6.59
CA PHE A 81 11.25 -9.37 5.49
C PHE A 81 11.98 -8.99 4.20
N ILE A 82 12.06 -7.70 3.87
CA ILE A 82 12.85 -7.17 2.75
C ILE A 82 14.32 -7.61 2.87
N LYS A 83 14.92 -7.48 4.06
CA LYS A 83 16.32 -7.86 4.27
C LYS A 83 16.54 -9.38 4.11
N ILE A 84 15.62 -10.21 4.61
CA ILE A 84 15.71 -11.67 4.48
C ILE A 84 15.59 -12.06 3.00
N ALA A 85 14.58 -11.56 2.29
CA ALA A 85 14.40 -11.84 0.86
C ALA A 85 15.63 -11.41 0.04
N ALA A 86 16.14 -10.19 0.27
CA ALA A 86 17.28 -9.66 -0.46
C ALA A 86 18.59 -10.43 -0.18
N ARG A 87 18.80 -10.96 1.04
CA ARG A 87 19.95 -11.84 1.35
C ARG A 87 19.91 -13.12 0.50
N ASN A 88 18.71 -13.62 0.24
CA ASN A 88 18.47 -14.83 -0.53
C ASN A 88 18.27 -14.58 -2.04
N LYS A 89 18.50 -13.36 -2.52
CA LYS A 89 18.38 -12.96 -3.95
C LYS A 89 16.97 -13.11 -4.52
N VAL A 90 15.95 -12.95 -3.70
CA VAL A 90 14.55 -13.02 -4.09
C VAL A 90 14.06 -11.59 -4.38
N ASP A 91 13.44 -11.37 -5.55
CA ASP A 91 12.81 -10.10 -5.90
C ASP A 91 11.56 -9.86 -5.04
N ILE A 92 11.18 -8.59 -4.83
CA ILE A 92 10.26 -8.20 -3.77
C ILE A 92 9.14 -7.31 -4.30
N ILE A 93 7.90 -7.67 -3.97
CA ILE A 93 6.76 -6.76 -3.93
C ILE A 93 6.47 -6.50 -2.45
N CYS A 94 6.33 -5.24 -2.05
CA CYS A 94 6.07 -4.88 -0.66
C CYS A 94 4.84 -3.98 -0.58
N GLN A 95 3.93 -4.30 0.32
CA GLN A 95 2.70 -3.54 0.54
C GLN A 95 3.02 -2.12 1.04
N LYS A 96 2.11 -1.19 0.75
CA LYS A 96 2.12 0.17 1.30
C LYS A 96 1.55 0.20 2.75
N PRO A 97 1.89 1.19 3.55
CA PRO A 97 3.01 2.11 3.38
C PRO A 97 4.34 1.36 3.43
N PHE A 98 5.28 1.77 2.57
CA PHE A 98 6.51 1.01 2.33
C PHE A 98 7.33 0.70 3.59
N THR A 99 7.46 1.70 4.47
CA THR A 99 8.16 1.59 5.76
C THR A 99 7.58 2.59 6.75
N THR A 100 7.97 2.53 8.01
CA THR A 100 7.50 3.45 9.05
C THR A 100 8.20 4.81 9.02
N SER A 101 9.34 4.91 8.33
CA SER A 101 10.12 6.15 8.24
C SER A 101 10.94 6.24 6.95
N ILE A 102 11.31 7.47 6.56
CA ILE A 102 12.22 7.72 5.43
C ILE A 102 13.59 7.05 5.65
N LYS A 103 14.06 6.97 6.89
CA LYS A 103 15.32 6.29 7.23
C LYS A 103 15.26 4.81 6.87
N GLU A 104 14.21 4.13 7.28
CA GLU A 104 13.98 2.72 6.92
C GLU A 104 13.79 2.52 5.41
N ALA A 105 13.07 3.43 4.73
CA ALA A 105 12.91 3.37 3.28
C ALA A 105 14.26 3.46 2.55
N LYS A 106 15.10 4.42 2.93
CA LYS A 106 16.47 4.56 2.39
C LYS A 106 17.32 3.33 2.66
N GLU A 107 17.20 2.76 3.86
CA GLU A 107 17.90 1.53 4.25
C GLU A 107 17.47 0.34 3.39
N ALA A 108 16.16 0.12 3.23
CA ALA A 108 15.60 -0.95 2.41
C ALA A 108 16.09 -0.87 0.96
N ILE A 109 15.97 0.32 0.34
CA ILE A 109 16.39 0.55 -1.06
C ILE A 109 17.91 0.35 -1.20
N SER A 110 18.72 0.91 -0.30
CA SER A 110 20.17 0.75 -0.33
C SER A 110 20.58 -0.71 -0.15
N PHE A 111 19.89 -1.45 0.72
CA PHE A 111 20.16 -2.86 0.97
C PHE A 111 19.82 -3.73 -0.24
N THR A 112 18.64 -3.57 -0.83
CA THR A 112 18.22 -4.33 -2.03
C THR A 112 19.11 -4.02 -3.23
N LYS A 113 19.50 -2.73 -3.42
CA LYS A 113 20.45 -2.33 -4.47
C LYS A 113 21.80 -3.04 -4.34
N ARG A 114 22.40 -3.05 -3.12
CA ARG A 114 23.66 -3.77 -2.87
C ARG A 114 23.55 -5.28 -3.12
N LYS A 115 22.38 -5.85 -2.86
CA LYS A 115 22.11 -7.28 -3.12
C LYS A 115 21.72 -7.59 -4.56
N LYS A 116 21.56 -6.55 -5.41
CA LYS A 116 21.08 -6.66 -6.82
C LYS A 116 19.71 -7.34 -6.91
N VAL A 117 18.79 -6.97 -6.01
CA VAL A 117 17.42 -7.46 -5.93
C VAL A 117 16.49 -6.32 -6.33
N LYS A 118 15.48 -6.63 -7.14
CA LYS A 118 14.43 -5.67 -7.51
C LYS A 118 13.42 -5.59 -6.39
N ILE A 119 12.94 -4.38 -6.13
CA ILE A 119 11.86 -4.13 -5.18
C ILE A 119 10.84 -3.17 -5.79
N ALA A 120 9.57 -3.53 -5.67
CA ALA A 120 8.44 -2.69 -6.04
C ALA A 120 7.56 -2.47 -4.82
N VAL A 121 7.11 -1.23 -4.62
CA VAL A 121 6.06 -0.92 -3.64
C VAL A 121 4.71 -1.14 -4.30
N HIS A 122 3.84 -1.89 -3.62
CA HIS A 122 2.51 -2.20 -4.12
C HIS A 122 1.55 -1.01 -3.91
N GLU A 123 1.77 0.07 -4.66
CA GLU A 123 0.86 1.20 -4.76
C GLU A 123 -0.01 1.02 -6.01
N ASN A 124 -1.32 0.91 -5.81
CA ASN A 124 -2.23 0.48 -6.86
C ASN A 124 -3.20 1.57 -7.34
N PHE A 125 -3.36 2.70 -6.65
CA PHE A 125 -4.38 3.69 -7.00
C PHE A 125 -4.18 4.26 -8.39
N ARG A 126 -2.95 4.60 -8.79
CA ARG A 126 -2.66 5.11 -10.12
C ARG A 126 -3.12 4.20 -11.27
N PHE A 127 -3.30 2.89 -11.01
CA PHE A 127 -3.76 1.91 -12.00
C PHE A 127 -5.28 1.71 -11.99
N GLN A 128 -6.02 2.44 -11.17
CA GLN A 128 -7.48 2.39 -11.19
C GLN A 128 -8.01 3.03 -12.48
N PRO A 129 -9.07 2.47 -13.10
CA PRO A 129 -9.53 2.89 -14.44
C PRO A 129 -9.81 4.38 -14.57
N TRP A 130 -10.34 5.02 -13.53
CA TRP A 130 -10.63 6.45 -13.54
C TRP A 130 -9.38 7.31 -13.53
N TYR A 131 -8.30 6.93 -12.83
CA TYR A 131 -7.04 7.67 -12.86
C TYR A 131 -6.30 7.49 -14.17
N ILE A 132 -6.34 6.29 -14.76
CA ILE A 132 -5.84 6.07 -16.13
C ILE A 132 -6.61 6.95 -17.12
N LYS A 133 -7.95 7.01 -16.97
CA LYS A 133 -8.77 7.84 -17.88
C LYS A 133 -8.50 9.34 -17.69
N ILE A 134 -8.27 9.81 -16.46
CA ILE A 134 -7.85 11.19 -16.22
C ILE A 134 -6.51 11.48 -16.88
N ASP A 135 -5.52 10.58 -16.77
CA ASP A 135 -4.22 10.72 -17.41
C ASP A 135 -4.34 10.81 -18.96
N GLU A 136 -5.19 9.98 -19.56
CA GLU A 136 -5.50 10.06 -20.99
C GLU A 136 -6.09 11.43 -21.38
N ILE A 137 -7.06 11.93 -20.61
CA ILE A 137 -7.70 13.24 -20.88
C ILE A 137 -6.70 14.39 -20.72
N LEU A 138 -5.86 14.34 -19.67
CA LEU A 138 -4.83 15.36 -19.43
C LEU A 138 -3.79 15.44 -20.55
N LYS A 139 -3.56 14.36 -21.30
CA LYS A 139 -2.67 14.33 -22.45
C LYS A 139 -3.28 14.93 -23.72
N THR A 140 -4.55 15.28 -23.68
CA THR A 140 -5.25 15.98 -24.76
C THR A 140 -5.32 17.48 -24.48
N SER A 141 -5.75 18.27 -25.46
CA SER A 141 -6.04 19.71 -25.26
C SER A 141 -7.45 19.98 -24.73
N LEU A 142 -8.20 18.95 -24.36
CA LEU A 142 -9.63 19.06 -24.02
C LEU A 142 -9.89 19.98 -22.81
N LEU A 143 -9.01 19.96 -21.80
CA LEU A 143 -9.14 20.75 -20.59
C LEU A 143 -8.40 22.12 -20.64
N GLY A 144 -7.63 22.35 -21.71
CA GLY A 144 -6.75 23.52 -21.76
C GLY A 144 -5.66 23.46 -20.70
N ASP A 145 -5.22 24.63 -20.22
CA ASP A 145 -4.20 24.72 -19.20
C ASP A 145 -4.76 24.39 -17.82
N LEU A 146 -4.04 23.55 -17.08
CA LEU A 146 -4.40 23.13 -15.75
C LEU A 146 -3.71 24.01 -14.69
N TYR A 147 -4.49 24.69 -13.85
CA TYR A 147 -3.97 25.61 -12.83
C TYR A 147 -4.07 25.05 -11.42
N GLN A 148 -5.14 24.29 -11.14
CA GLN A 148 -5.41 23.78 -9.80
C GLN A 148 -6.14 22.45 -9.84
N VAL A 149 -5.84 21.60 -8.86
CA VAL A 149 -6.51 20.32 -8.63
C VAL A 149 -6.85 20.19 -7.14
N SER A 150 -7.99 19.59 -6.83
CA SER A 150 -8.37 19.28 -5.47
C SER A 150 -8.93 17.87 -5.35
N PHE A 151 -8.64 17.25 -4.20
CA PHE A 151 -9.24 15.98 -3.81
C PHE A 151 -9.79 16.10 -2.39
N ARG A 152 -11.06 15.73 -2.23
CA ARG A 152 -11.73 15.69 -0.93
C ARG A 152 -12.02 14.27 -0.52
N MET A 153 -11.68 13.89 0.72
CA MET A 153 -11.88 12.56 1.28
C MET A 153 -12.73 12.60 2.55
N ARG A 154 -13.86 11.89 2.54
CA ARG A 154 -14.82 11.83 3.65
C ARG A 154 -15.39 10.40 3.80
N PRO A 155 -14.60 9.39 4.23
CA PRO A 155 -15.05 8.01 4.30
C PRO A 155 -16.00 7.73 5.48
N GLY A 156 -15.93 8.50 6.56
CA GLY A 156 -16.76 8.29 7.75
C GLY A 156 -16.40 7.08 8.59
N ASP A 157 -15.29 6.41 8.29
CA ASP A 157 -14.89 5.14 8.91
C ASP A 157 -14.06 5.31 10.20
N GLY A 158 -13.72 6.56 10.56
CA GLY A 158 -12.91 6.90 11.73
C GLY A 158 -13.69 7.26 12.99
N GLN A 159 -14.99 6.98 13.05
CA GLN A 159 -15.85 7.40 14.15
C GLN A 159 -15.84 6.43 15.33
N GLY A 160 -15.86 7.00 16.55
CA GLY A 160 -16.02 6.27 17.80
C GLY A 160 -14.79 5.48 18.25
N GLU A 161 -14.94 4.81 19.40
CA GLU A 161 -13.85 4.05 20.04
C GLU A 161 -13.48 2.76 19.32
N LYS A 162 -14.42 2.18 18.55
CA LYS A 162 -14.23 0.93 17.82
C LYS A 162 -13.74 1.11 16.38
N ALA A 163 -13.44 2.36 15.98
CA ALA A 163 -12.93 2.64 14.65
C ALA A 163 -11.75 1.71 14.30
N TYR A 164 -11.85 1.02 13.15
CA TYR A 164 -10.85 0.11 12.56
C TYR A 164 -10.61 -1.22 13.28
N LEU A 165 -11.13 -1.47 14.49
CA LEU A 165 -10.80 -2.66 15.30
C LEU A 165 -11.16 -3.98 14.59
N GLU A 166 -12.23 -4.01 13.81
CA GLU A 166 -12.66 -5.23 13.11
C GLU A 166 -11.76 -5.61 11.93
N ARG A 167 -11.20 -4.61 11.23
CA ARG A 167 -10.43 -4.85 9.99
C ARG A 167 -8.94 -4.71 10.16
N GLN A 168 -8.52 -3.59 10.75
CA GLN A 168 -7.12 -3.19 10.82
C GLN A 168 -6.83 -2.51 12.18
N PRO A 169 -6.83 -3.27 13.29
CA PRO A 169 -6.73 -2.69 14.64
C PRO A 169 -5.43 -1.91 14.87
N TYR A 170 -4.39 -2.17 14.10
CA TYR A 170 -3.14 -1.42 14.18
C TYR A 170 -3.27 0.04 13.73
N PHE A 171 -4.33 0.42 13.00
CA PHE A 171 -4.58 1.80 12.60
C PHE A 171 -4.70 2.74 13.80
N GLN A 172 -5.35 2.30 14.88
CA GLN A 172 -5.47 3.11 16.08
C GLN A 172 -4.12 3.41 16.74
N LYS A 173 -3.11 2.57 16.52
CA LYS A 173 -1.78 2.67 17.12
C LYS A 173 -0.76 3.37 16.23
N MET A 174 -1.10 3.72 15.00
CA MET A 174 -0.20 4.41 14.09
C MET A 174 0.01 5.86 14.55
N GLU A 175 1.25 6.28 14.72
CA GLU A 175 1.62 7.67 15.07
C GLU A 175 1.41 8.65 13.91
N ARG A 176 1.42 8.15 12.67
CA ARG A 176 1.13 8.88 11.42
C ARG A 176 0.09 8.07 10.68
N PHE A 177 -1.12 8.60 10.59
CA PHE A 177 -2.24 7.78 10.12
C PHE A 177 -2.81 8.28 8.79
N LEU A 178 -3.53 9.40 8.77
CA LEU A 178 -4.23 9.87 7.57
C LEU A 178 -3.28 10.02 6.37
N ILE A 179 -2.15 10.67 6.57
CA ILE A 179 -1.22 10.96 5.47
C ILE A 179 -0.44 9.72 5.09
N HIS A 180 0.11 9.02 6.07
CA HIS A 180 1.03 7.90 5.84
C HIS A 180 0.30 6.64 5.34
N GLU A 181 -0.92 6.40 5.81
CA GLU A 181 -1.69 5.19 5.48
C GLU A 181 -2.61 5.41 4.28
N THR A 182 -3.33 6.54 4.24
CA THR A 182 -4.39 6.76 3.26
C THR A 182 -4.03 7.76 2.19
N ALA A 183 -3.61 8.98 2.57
CA ALA A 183 -3.31 10.03 1.60
C ALA A 183 -2.08 9.70 0.74
N ILE A 184 -1.23 8.77 1.15
CA ILE A 184 -0.10 8.29 0.34
C ILE A 184 -0.54 7.82 -1.04
N HIS A 185 -1.71 7.19 -1.15
CA HIS A 185 -2.31 6.79 -2.42
C HIS A 185 -2.60 7.99 -3.32
N LEU A 186 -3.16 9.04 -2.75
CA LEU A 186 -3.53 10.27 -3.46
C LEU A 186 -2.31 11.09 -3.82
N ILE A 187 -1.31 11.13 -2.95
CA ILE A 187 -0.02 11.78 -3.21
C ILE A 187 0.68 11.09 -4.40
N ASP A 188 0.63 9.77 -4.45
CA ASP A 188 1.15 8.99 -5.56
C ASP A 188 0.40 9.29 -6.87
N VAL A 189 -0.94 9.31 -6.84
CA VAL A 189 -1.79 9.70 -7.98
C VAL A 189 -1.50 11.14 -8.42
N PHE A 190 -1.37 12.08 -7.51
CA PHE A 190 -1.03 13.48 -7.84
C PHE A 190 0.32 13.56 -8.54
N ARG A 191 1.32 12.83 -8.06
CA ARG A 191 2.63 12.78 -8.72
C ARG A 191 2.58 12.10 -10.09
N PHE A 192 1.73 11.10 -10.25
CA PHE A 192 1.51 10.43 -11.51
C PHE A 192 0.86 11.36 -12.55
N LEU A 193 -0.16 12.10 -12.15
CA LEU A 193 -0.96 12.95 -13.06
C LEU A 193 -0.33 14.34 -13.29
N PHE A 194 0.31 14.93 -12.29
CA PHE A 194 0.72 16.34 -12.30
C PHE A 194 2.23 16.53 -12.15
N GLY A 195 2.98 15.45 -11.98
CA GLY A 195 4.44 15.48 -11.88
C GLY A 195 4.97 15.72 -10.46
N ASP A 196 6.25 16.11 -10.38
CA ASP A 196 6.94 16.24 -9.09
C ASP A 196 6.44 17.43 -8.27
N ILE A 197 6.29 17.20 -6.97
CA ILE A 197 5.97 18.22 -5.97
C ILE A 197 7.22 19.04 -5.68
N LYS A 198 7.09 20.37 -5.70
CA LYS A 198 8.13 21.34 -5.36
C LYS A 198 8.10 21.70 -3.87
N SER A 199 6.90 21.99 -3.35
CA SER A 199 6.70 22.38 -1.96
C SER A 199 5.38 21.87 -1.40
N VAL A 200 5.34 21.70 -0.07
CA VAL A 200 4.18 21.22 0.68
C VAL A 200 3.96 22.10 1.90
N PHE A 201 2.69 22.44 2.16
CA PHE A 201 2.23 22.96 3.43
C PHE A 201 1.10 22.08 3.94
N ALA A 202 1.12 21.70 5.22
CA ALA A 202 0.09 20.84 5.81
C ALA A 202 -0.37 21.38 7.18
N ASN A 203 -1.69 21.32 7.41
CA ASN A 203 -2.29 21.47 8.73
C ASN A 203 -3.04 20.18 9.05
N LEU A 204 -2.55 19.44 10.03
CA LEU A 204 -3.05 18.12 10.39
C LEU A 204 -3.65 18.16 11.79
N SER A 205 -4.72 17.39 12.00
CA SER A 205 -5.45 17.33 13.26
C SER A 205 -5.76 15.91 13.66
N LYS A 206 -5.79 15.68 14.96
CA LYS A 206 -6.31 14.46 15.59
C LYS A 206 -7.68 14.81 16.17
N LEU A 207 -8.75 14.24 15.63
CA LEU A 207 -10.13 14.48 16.06
C LEU A 207 -10.68 13.33 16.90
N ASN A 208 -10.43 12.07 16.51
CA ASN A 208 -10.79 10.91 17.32
C ASN A 208 -9.69 10.64 18.36
N THR A 209 -10.04 10.78 19.63
CA THR A 209 -9.11 10.61 20.76
C THR A 209 -8.58 9.18 20.90
N ASN A 210 -9.28 8.18 20.35
CA ASN A 210 -8.89 6.77 20.41
C ASN A 210 -7.84 6.39 19.34
N ILE A 211 -7.50 7.31 18.42
CA ILE A 211 -6.49 7.10 17.38
C ILE A 211 -5.24 7.88 17.75
N ASN A 212 -4.04 7.30 17.59
CA ASN A 212 -2.80 7.98 17.97
C ASN A 212 -2.37 9.05 16.96
N GLY A 213 -2.49 8.77 15.68
CA GLY A 213 -2.09 9.67 14.60
C GLY A 213 -3.17 10.68 14.20
N GLU A 214 -2.85 11.47 13.21
CA GLU A 214 -3.78 12.43 12.58
C GLU A 214 -4.85 11.68 11.77
N ASP A 215 -6.11 12.12 11.87
CA ASP A 215 -7.26 11.57 11.16
C ASP A 215 -8.04 12.61 10.34
N ALA A 216 -7.58 13.88 10.42
CA ALA A 216 -8.05 14.98 9.59
C ALA A 216 -6.89 15.88 9.19
N GLY A 217 -7.03 16.57 8.05
CA GLY A 217 -6.01 17.53 7.63
C GLY A 217 -6.22 18.08 6.23
N ILE A 218 -5.58 19.21 6.01
CA ILE A 218 -5.52 19.90 4.73
C ILE A 218 -4.04 19.96 4.32
N VAL A 219 -3.76 19.57 3.07
CA VAL A 219 -2.41 19.61 2.50
C VAL A 219 -2.45 20.38 1.19
N PHE A 220 -1.63 21.41 1.08
CA PHE A 220 -1.38 22.16 -0.14
C PHE A 220 -0.10 21.69 -0.78
N PHE A 221 -0.13 21.54 -2.11
CA PHE A 221 1.00 21.16 -2.94
C PHE A 221 1.27 22.24 -3.98
N GLU A 222 2.52 22.57 -4.18
CA GLU A 222 3.00 23.27 -5.38
C GLU A 222 3.79 22.27 -6.22
N PHE A 223 3.36 22.03 -7.46
CA PHE A 223 4.08 21.18 -8.39
C PHE A 223 5.16 21.96 -9.12
N LYS A 224 6.20 21.28 -9.63
CA LYS A 224 7.31 21.93 -10.33
C LYS A 224 6.86 22.66 -11.62
N ASN A 225 5.76 22.23 -12.23
CA ASN A 225 5.15 22.85 -13.39
C ASN A 225 4.20 24.03 -13.08
N GLY A 226 4.10 24.44 -11.81
CA GLY A 226 3.27 25.55 -11.36
C GLY A 226 1.83 25.21 -11.01
N ILE A 227 1.36 23.99 -11.25
CA ILE A 227 0.04 23.53 -10.82
C ILE A 227 -0.02 23.55 -9.29
N ARG A 228 -1.17 23.89 -8.72
CA ARG A 228 -1.45 23.86 -7.28
C ARG A 228 -2.39 22.71 -6.95
N GLY A 229 -2.08 21.95 -5.90
CA GLY A 229 -2.88 20.83 -5.42
C GLY A 229 -3.41 21.06 -4.01
N LEU A 230 -4.61 20.57 -3.76
CA LEU A 230 -5.24 20.54 -2.44
C LEU A 230 -5.71 19.13 -2.13
N PHE A 231 -5.24 18.56 -1.02
CA PHE A 231 -5.86 17.42 -0.38
C PHE A 231 -6.60 17.90 0.87
N ASP A 232 -7.90 17.60 0.96
CA ASP A 232 -8.77 17.87 2.12
C ASP A 232 -9.31 16.53 2.64
N GLY A 233 -8.68 15.97 3.68
CA GLY A 233 -8.98 14.67 4.25
C GLY A 233 -9.56 14.78 5.66
N ASN A 234 -10.67 14.05 5.89
CA ASN A 234 -11.27 13.89 7.21
C ASN A 234 -11.97 12.53 7.30
N ARG A 235 -11.52 11.69 8.20
CA ARG A 235 -12.05 10.32 8.35
C ARG A 235 -13.31 10.24 9.21
N LEU A 236 -13.67 11.31 9.93
CA LEU A 236 -14.84 11.33 10.80
C LEU A 236 -16.13 11.75 10.06
N SER A 237 -16.00 12.62 9.06
CA SER A 237 -17.17 13.08 8.29
C SER A 237 -17.66 11.98 7.38
N ASP A 238 -18.93 11.65 7.46
CA ASP A 238 -19.63 10.72 6.59
C ASP A 238 -20.60 11.49 5.68
N HIS A 239 -20.30 11.55 4.40
CA HIS A 239 -21.21 12.15 3.40
C HIS A 239 -22.14 11.12 2.75
N ILE A 240 -21.90 9.81 2.98
CA ILE A 240 -22.78 8.75 2.49
C ILE A 240 -24.16 8.85 3.15
N ALA A 241 -24.23 9.38 4.37
CA ALA A 241 -25.49 9.65 5.06
C ALA A 241 -26.39 10.65 4.30
N ILE A 242 -25.81 11.52 3.47
CA ILE A 242 -26.55 12.49 2.66
C ILE A 242 -27.24 11.80 1.47
N ASP A 243 -26.61 10.78 0.90
CA ASP A 243 -27.14 10.05 -0.25
C ASP A 243 -28.21 9.02 0.11
N ARG A 244 -28.45 8.82 1.41
CA ARG A 244 -29.49 7.91 1.92
C ARG A 244 -30.83 8.59 2.21
N ARG A 245 -31.00 9.84 1.85
CA ARG A 245 -32.22 10.61 2.06
C ARG A 245 -33.13 10.61 0.83
#